data_467a49f8b50b93dca79b1ae6afa824e5
#
_entry.id   467a49f8b50b93dca79b1ae6afa824e5
#
_cell.length_a   1.000
_cell.length_b   1.000
_cell.length_c   1.000
_cell.angle_alpha   90.00
_cell.angle_beta   90.00
_cell.angle_gamma   90.00
#
_symmetry.space_group_name_H-M   'P 1'
#
loop_
_entity.id
_entity.type
_entity.pdbx_description
1 polymer ?
#
loop_
_entity_poly.entity_id
_entity_poly.type
_entity_poly.pdbx_seq_one_letter_code
_entity_poly.pdbx_strand_id
1 'polypeptide(L)'
;NPAVGWLIPQPWVIDADGDRVRFDDIVGGHWTVLHTGTDAAAGAWRSAGVPVLRIAGPGSAPGADRIVDRDGTLLRWLEDKKTSVIALRPDGFVYAGGTPQRPLPPPPAGFTAQANRVKDHA
;
A
#
# COMPACT_ATOMS: atom_id res chain seq x y z
N ASN A 1 2.06 -11.79 -10.52
CA ASN A 1 0.90 -10.93 -10.30
C ASN A 1 0.90 -9.76 -11.30
N PRO A 2 -0.25 -9.40 -11.87
CA PRO A 2 -0.31 -8.35 -12.90
C PRO A 2 0.11 -6.95 -12.44
N ALA A 3 0.07 -6.66 -11.14
CA ALA A 3 0.45 -5.34 -10.62
C ALA A 3 1.96 -5.20 -10.42
N VAL A 4 2.68 -6.29 -10.29
CA VAL A 4 4.13 -6.27 -9.98
C VAL A 4 4.91 -5.55 -11.07
N GLY A 5 5.79 -4.65 -10.66
CA GLY A 5 6.64 -3.87 -11.57
C GLY A 5 6.00 -2.60 -12.10
N TRP A 6 4.73 -2.35 -11.82
CA TRP A 6 4.07 -1.12 -12.22
C TRP A 6 4.23 -0.03 -11.16
N LEU A 7 4.37 1.20 -11.63
CA LEU A 7 4.28 2.38 -10.77
C LEU A 7 2.81 2.60 -10.44
N ILE A 8 2.49 2.71 -9.14
CA ILE A 8 1.11 2.94 -8.72
C ILE A 8 0.67 4.37 -9.09
N PRO A 9 -0.60 4.59 -9.47
CA PRO A 9 -1.11 5.94 -9.69
C PRO A 9 -0.96 6.83 -8.45
N GLN A 10 -0.82 8.13 -8.67
CA GLN A 10 -0.59 9.11 -7.60
C GLN A 10 -1.75 10.13 -7.52
N PRO A 11 -2.97 9.68 -7.19
CA PRO A 11 -4.11 10.58 -7.09
C PRO A 11 -4.07 11.42 -5.82
N TRP A 12 -4.97 12.39 -5.74
CA TRP A 12 -5.34 13.02 -4.47
C TRP A 12 -6.19 12.04 -3.67
N VAL A 13 -5.93 11.95 -2.38
CA VAL A 13 -6.65 11.06 -1.46
C VAL A 13 -6.96 11.81 -0.17
N ILE A 14 -7.69 11.16 0.73
CA ILE A 14 -7.98 11.72 2.07
C ILE A 14 -7.17 10.92 3.09
N ASP A 15 -6.41 11.62 3.90
CA ASP A 15 -5.56 11.00 4.92
C ASP A 15 -6.34 10.67 6.21
N ALA A 16 -5.60 10.23 7.24
CA ALA A 16 -6.18 9.85 8.53
C ALA A 16 -6.90 10.99 9.24
N ASP A 17 -6.48 12.22 9.00
CA ASP A 17 -7.03 13.42 9.62
C ASP A 17 -8.18 14.02 8.83
N GLY A 18 -8.52 13.45 7.68
CA GLY A 18 -9.56 13.97 6.81
C GLY A 18 -9.09 15.01 5.82
N ASP A 19 -7.79 15.21 5.70
CA ASP A 19 -7.20 16.20 4.79
C ASP A 19 -6.97 15.62 3.40
N ARG A 20 -7.14 16.46 2.38
CA ARG A 20 -6.84 16.11 1.01
C ARG A 20 -5.35 16.25 0.77
N VAL A 21 -4.69 15.13 0.48
CA VAL A 21 -3.24 15.08 0.27
C VAL A 21 -2.91 14.27 -0.97
N ARG A 22 -1.68 14.38 -1.47
CA ARG A 22 -1.19 13.48 -2.51
C ARG A 22 -0.99 12.09 -1.91
N PHE A 23 -1.29 11.06 -2.69
CA PHE A 23 -1.06 9.68 -2.26
C PHE A 23 0.39 9.45 -1.84
N ASP A 24 1.35 10.01 -2.59
CA ASP A 24 2.77 9.89 -2.29
C ASP A 24 3.16 10.55 -0.95
N ASP A 25 2.42 11.53 -0.49
CA ASP A 25 2.66 12.14 0.83
C ASP A 25 2.44 11.15 1.97
N ILE A 26 1.62 10.13 1.73
CA ILE A 26 1.36 9.09 2.73
C ILE A 26 2.34 7.93 2.59
N VAL A 27 2.56 7.44 1.38
CA VAL A 27 3.30 6.19 1.13
C VAL A 27 4.72 6.39 0.64
N GLY A 28 5.08 7.58 0.19
CA GLY A 28 6.40 7.84 -0.38
C GLY A 28 7.52 7.75 0.64
N GLY A 29 8.67 7.22 0.21
CA GLY A 29 9.88 7.18 1.01
C GLY A 29 9.96 5.99 1.98
N HIS A 30 8.97 5.12 2.06
CA HIS A 30 9.00 3.93 2.90
C HIS A 30 8.17 2.80 2.29
N TRP A 31 8.39 1.59 2.76
CA TRP A 31 7.58 0.45 2.35
C TRP A 31 6.18 0.54 2.96
N THR A 32 5.17 0.13 2.21
CA THR A 32 3.77 0.12 2.66
C THR A 32 3.06 -1.07 2.04
N VAL A 33 2.21 -1.74 2.82
CA VAL A 33 1.26 -2.71 2.27
C VAL A 33 -0.10 -2.05 2.19
N LEU A 34 -0.75 -2.19 1.06
CA LEU A 34 -2.09 -1.65 0.80
C LEU A 34 -3.03 -2.80 0.45
N HIS A 35 -4.25 -2.76 0.98
CA HIS A 35 -5.27 -3.77 0.69
C HIS A 35 -6.65 -3.14 0.51
N THR A 36 -7.56 -3.89 -0.10
CA THR A 36 -8.90 -3.37 -0.42
C THR A 36 -9.99 -3.87 0.54
N GLY A 37 -9.67 -4.71 1.50
CA GLY A 37 -10.67 -5.19 2.45
C GLY A 37 -10.24 -6.35 3.31
N THR A 38 -9.13 -7.00 2.99
CA THR A 38 -8.55 -8.05 3.82
C THR A 38 -7.05 -7.89 3.89
N ASP A 39 -6.50 -7.96 5.08
CA ASP A 39 -5.06 -7.87 5.32
C ASP A 39 -4.47 -9.22 5.77
N ALA A 40 -5.21 -10.31 5.63
CA ALA A 40 -4.80 -11.61 6.16
C ALA A 40 -3.42 -12.05 5.65
N ALA A 41 -3.08 -11.69 4.44
CA ALA A 41 -1.81 -12.04 3.83
C ALA A 41 -0.67 -11.07 4.19
N ALA A 42 -0.94 -10.03 4.96
CA ALA A 42 0.03 -8.98 5.26
C ALA A 42 0.76 -9.18 6.60
N GLY A 43 0.45 -10.25 7.34
CA GLY A 43 0.98 -10.46 8.68
C GLY A 43 2.50 -10.47 8.77
N ALA A 44 3.17 -11.12 7.82
CA ALA A 44 4.63 -11.16 7.78
C ALA A 44 5.25 -9.79 7.52
N TRP A 45 4.59 -8.97 6.69
CA TRP A 45 5.02 -7.61 6.41
C TRP A 45 4.83 -6.71 7.64
N ARG A 46 3.69 -6.84 8.32
CA ARG A 46 3.43 -6.11 9.56
C ARG A 46 4.45 -6.47 10.62
N SER A 47 4.80 -7.74 10.77
CA SER A 47 5.82 -8.21 11.70
C SER A 47 7.21 -7.66 11.36
N ALA A 48 7.46 -7.34 10.09
CA ALA A 48 8.71 -6.73 9.65
C ALA A 48 8.73 -5.21 9.80
N GLY A 49 7.69 -4.62 10.40
CA GLY A 49 7.62 -3.18 10.65
C GLY A 49 7.05 -2.36 9.50
N VAL A 50 6.42 -2.99 8.51
CA VAL A 50 5.82 -2.29 7.38
C VAL A 50 4.40 -1.87 7.73
N PRO A 51 4.03 -0.59 7.55
CA PRO A 51 2.65 -0.15 7.73
C PRO A 51 1.71 -0.90 6.77
N VAL A 52 0.54 -1.27 7.29
CA VAL A 52 -0.51 -1.93 6.50
C VAL A 52 -1.75 -1.04 6.54
N LEU A 53 -2.15 -0.54 5.38
CA LEU A 53 -3.26 0.40 5.27
C LEU A 53 -4.32 -0.13 4.31
N ARG A 54 -5.58 0.13 4.64
CA ARG A 54 -6.70 -0.17 3.75
C ARG A 54 -6.93 1.00 2.80
N ILE A 55 -7.20 0.68 1.54
CA ILE A 55 -7.74 1.65 0.58
C ILE A 55 -9.26 1.58 0.68
N ALA A 56 -9.87 2.60 1.30
CA ALA A 56 -11.31 2.69 1.47
C ALA A 56 -11.93 3.45 0.29
N GLY A 57 -13.16 3.09 -0.06
CA GLY A 57 -13.84 3.69 -1.20
C GLY A 57 -14.36 5.10 -0.96
N PRO A 58 -14.87 5.73 -2.04
CA PRO A 58 -15.48 7.06 -1.93
C PRO A 58 -16.57 7.09 -0.87
N GLY A 59 -16.63 8.17 -0.10
CA GLY A 59 -17.62 8.32 0.95
C GLY A 59 -17.28 7.66 2.28
N SER A 60 -16.17 6.93 2.36
CA SER A 60 -15.73 6.33 3.62
C SER A 60 -15.23 7.40 4.59
N ALA A 61 -15.40 7.13 5.89
CA ALA A 61 -14.85 8.00 6.93
C ALA A 61 -13.32 7.86 7.01
N PRO A 62 -12.59 8.93 7.28
CA PRO A 62 -11.15 8.86 7.54
C PRO A 62 -10.84 8.01 8.76
N GLY A 63 -9.63 7.48 8.82
CA GLY A 63 -9.15 6.71 9.96
C GLY A 63 -7.66 6.43 9.84
N ALA A 64 -7.02 6.10 10.97
CA ALA A 64 -5.57 5.90 11.03
C ALA A 64 -5.10 4.66 10.26
N ASP A 65 -5.99 3.71 10.01
CA ASP A 65 -5.71 2.44 9.35
C ASP A 65 -6.03 2.44 7.86
N ARG A 66 -6.38 3.62 7.29
CA ARG A 66 -6.90 3.68 5.92
C ARG A 66 -6.53 4.94 5.19
N ILE A 67 -6.59 4.83 3.87
CA ILE A 67 -6.53 5.94 2.93
C ILE A 67 -7.87 5.95 2.22
N VAL A 68 -8.56 7.09 2.18
CA VAL A 68 -9.83 7.19 1.46
C VAL A 68 -9.53 7.56 0.01
N ASP A 69 -9.85 6.64 -0.89
CA ASP A 69 -9.68 6.80 -2.34
C ASP A 69 -10.92 7.54 -2.89
N ARG A 70 -10.96 8.84 -2.66
CA ARG A 70 -12.11 9.69 -2.92
C ARG A 70 -12.66 9.57 -4.34
N ASP A 71 -11.78 9.48 -5.33
CA ASP A 71 -12.17 9.43 -6.73
C ASP A 71 -12.23 8.00 -7.29
N GLY A 72 -11.89 6.99 -6.48
CA GLY A 72 -11.88 5.61 -6.89
C GLY A 72 -10.73 5.22 -7.80
N THR A 73 -9.73 6.08 -7.98
CA THR A 73 -8.61 5.86 -8.91
C THR A 73 -7.79 4.64 -8.54
N LEU A 74 -7.44 4.51 -7.25
CA LEU A 74 -6.62 3.38 -6.77
C LEU A 74 -7.40 2.08 -6.83
N LEU A 75 -8.65 2.11 -6.40
CA LEU A 75 -9.49 0.90 -6.40
C LEU A 75 -9.72 0.38 -7.81
N ARG A 76 -9.98 1.27 -8.77
CA ARG A 76 -10.14 0.88 -10.17
C ARG A 76 -8.85 0.31 -10.74
N TRP A 77 -7.71 0.91 -10.41
CA TRP A 77 -6.41 0.42 -10.87
C TRP A 77 -6.13 -1.00 -10.35
N LEU A 78 -6.39 -1.22 -9.06
CA LEU A 78 -6.22 -2.55 -8.46
C LEU A 78 -7.17 -3.57 -9.07
N GLU A 79 -8.42 -3.17 -9.32
CA GLU A 79 -9.40 -4.04 -9.98
C GLU A 79 -8.95 -4.41 -11.40
N ASP A 80 -8.46 -3.44 -12.17
CA ASP A 80 -7.92 -3.68 -13.52
C ASP A 80 -6.72 -4.63 -13.47
N LYS A 81 -5.91 -4.57 -12.44
CA LYS A 81 -4.77 -5.46 -12.24
C LYS A 81 -5.16 -6.77 -11.56
N LYS A 82 -6.44 -6.97 -11.24
CA LYS A 82 -6.95 -8.19 -10.59
C LYS A 82 -6.19 -8.49 -9.29
N THR A 83 -5.95 -7.45 -8.51
CA THR A 83 -5.11 -7.49 -7.32
C THR A 83 -5.86 -6.82 -6.17
N SER A 84 -5.79 -7.38 -4.97
CA SER A 84 -6.47 -6.85 -3.79
C SER A 84 -5.52 -6.48 -2.66
N VAL A 85 -4.29 -6.88 -2.73
CA VAL A 85 -3.25 -6.51 -1.76
C VAL A 85 -1.92 -6.34 -2.49
N ILE A 86 -1.17 -5.32 -2.12
CA ILE A 86 0.16 -5.06 -2.71
C ILE A 86 1.15 -4.67 -1.63
N ALA A 87 2.42 -5.02 -1.86
CA ALA A 87 3.55 -4.45 -1.14
C ALA A 87 4.18 -3.39 -2.06
N LEU A 88 4.18 -2.15 -1.59
CA LEU A 88 4.64 -1.00 -2.35
C LEU A 88 6.03 -0.58 -1.89
N ARG A 89 6.94 -0.41 -2.84
CA ARG A 89 8.30 0.07 -2.58
C ARG A 89 8.29 1.56 -2.24
N PRO A 90 9.33 2.06 -1.59
CA PRO A 90 9.46 3.50 -1.30
C PRO A 90 9.39 4.40 -2.53
N ASP A 91 9.75 3.89 -3.70
CA ASP A 91 9.71 4.63 -4.97
C ASP A 91 8.36 4.56 -5.70
N GLY A 92 7.36 3.90 -5.11
CA GLY A 92 6.02 3.82 -5.68
C GLY A 92 5.79 2.66 -6.64
N PHE A 93 6.79 1.83 -6.88
CA PHE A 93 6.62 0.62 -7.69
C PHE A 93 6.11 -0.53 -6.85
N VAL A 94 5.27 -1.38 -7.43
CA VAL A 94 4.73 -2.56 -6.78
C VAL A 94 5.77 -3.66 -6.77
N TYR A 95 6.16 -4.10 -5.58
CA TYR A 95 7.12 -5.19 -5.38
C TYR A 95 6.44 -6.56 -5.46
N ALA A 96 5.29 -6.71 -4.83
CA ALA A 96 4.54 -7.96 -4.79
C ALA A 96 3.05 -7.66 -4.72
N GLY A 97 2.24 -8.58 -5.19
CA GLY A 97 0.80 -8.44 -5.17
C GLY A 97 0.11 -9.77 -4.90
N GLY A 98 -1.13 -9.72 -4.48
CA GLY A 98 -1.90 -10.90 -4.15
C GLY A 98 -3.40 -10.69 -4.25
N THR A 99 -4.11 -11.79 -4.09
CA THR A 99 -5.57 -11.88 -4.01
C THR A 99 -5.92 -12.79 -2.84
N PRO A 100 -7.21 -12.90 -2.46
CA PRO A 100 -7.60 -13.89 -1.43
C PRO A 100 -7.20 -15.33 -1.78
N GLN A 101 -7.18 -15.69 -3.07
CA GLN A 101 -6.82 -17.02 -3.53
C GLN A 101 -5.31 -17.22 -3.68
N ARG A 102 -4.57 -16.14 -3.88
CA ARG A 102 -3.10 -16.14 -4.01
C ARG A 102 -2.53 -15.06 -3.13
N PRO A 103 -2.37 -15.33 -1.83
CA PRO A 103 -1.96 -14.32 -0.85
C PRO A 103 -0.64 -13.64 -1.19
N LEU A 104 -0.47 -12.44 -0.65
CA LEU A 104 0.76 -11.69 -0.78
C LEU A 104 1.95 -12.52 -0.29
N PRO A 105 3.02 -12.67 -1.09
CA PRO A 105 4.24 -13.34 -0.62
C PRO A 105 4.83 -12.61 0.59
N PRO A 106 5.54 -13.33 1.47
CA PRO A 106 6.22 -12.69 2.60
C PRO A 106 7.37 -11.81 2.12
N PRO A 107 7.88 -10.92 2.99
CA PRO A 107 9.11 -10.18 2.67
C PRO A 107 10.26 -11.14 2.37
N PRO A 108 11.22 -10.72 1.51
CA PRO A 108 12.38 -11.56 1.24
C PRO A 108 13.20 -11.79 2.51
N ALA A 109 13.96 -12.90 2.53
CA ALA A 109 14.86 -13.21 3.64
C ALA A 109 15.82 -12.04 3.87
N GLY A 110 16.00 -11.66 5.13
CA GLY A 110 16.88 -10.55 5.49
C GLY A 110 16.27 -9.17 5.30
N PHE A 111 15.03 -9.08 4.83
CA PHE A 111 14.35 -7.82 4.65
C PHE A 111 14.17 -7.11 6.00
N THR A 112 14.43 -5.79 6.02
CA THR A 112 14.04 -4.92 7.12
C THR A 112 13.54 -3.59 6.54
N ALA A 113 12.37 -3.15 6.98
CA ALA A 113 11.82 -1.87 6.57
C ALA A 113 12.70 -0.70 7.02
N GLN A 114 13.35 -0.83 8.16
CA GLN A 114 14.20 0.20 8.74
C GLN A 114 15.48 0.46 7.94
N ALA A 115 15.95 -0.51 7.16
CA ALA A 115 17.15 -0.34 6.35
C ALA A 115 17.00 0.84 5.38
N ASN A 116 15.80 1.11 4.88
CA ASN A 116 15.53 2.22 4.00
C ASN A 116 15.62 3.57 4.73
N ARG A 117 15.23 3.62 5.99
CA ARG A 117 15.32 4.82 6.81
C ARG A 117 16.75 5.18 7.14
N VAL A 118 17.56 4.17 7.42
CA VAL A 118 18.98 4.38 7.72
C VAL A 118 19.68 5.05 6.55
N LYS A 119 19.37 4.66 5.34
CA LYS A 119 19.94 5.28 4.13
C LYS A 119 19.55 6.74 3.99
N ASP A 120 18.39 7.13 4.44
CA ASP A 120 17.90 8.50 4.34
C ASP A 120 18.64 9.44 5.29
N HIS A 121 19.33 8.90 6.28
CA HIS A 121 20.10 9.67 7.25
C HIS A 121 21.60 9.73 6.94
N ALA A 122 22.02 9.02 5.96
CA ALA A 122 23.44 8.95 5.60
C ALA A 122 23.89 10.12 4.66
#